data_b71ee5b30f9a54125b198d362e9a3bc9
#
_entry.id   b71ee5b30f9a54125b198d362e9a3bc9
#
_cell.length_a   1.000
_cell.length_b   1.000
_cell.length_c   1.000
_cell.angle_alpha   90.00
_cell.angle_beta   90.00
_cell.angle_gamma   90.00
#
_symmetry.space_group_name_H-M   'P 1'
#
loop_
_entity.id
_entity.type
_entity.pdbx_description
1 polymer ?
#
loop_
_entity_poly.entity_id
_entity_poly.type
_entity_poly.pdbx_seq_one_letter_code
_entity_poly.pdbx_strand_id
1 'polypeptide(L)'
;MDEKSKNIYLLHDDSLKWINELEFISDEQAFLENLLSSHFLELSSSDHYEATRKLIKKLKEVEKSGRDMMDTIELHNKHMATMIESLQLEYDQRLEADHEKIQTDFDSYVV
;
A
#
# COMPACT_ATOMS: atom_id res chain seq x y z
N MET A 1 10.41 20.25 23.03
CA MET A 1 9.51 19.25 22.45
C MET A 1 10.02 17.87 22.78
N ASP A 2 9.15 17.01 23.26
CA ASP A 2 9.50 15.65 23.60
C ASP A 2 9.85 14.87 22.30
N GLU A 3 10.89 14.07 22.34
CA GLU A 3 11.30 13.23 21.21
C GLU A 3 10.18 12.29 20.78
N LYS A 4 9.38 11.81 21.72
CA LYS A 4 8.24 10.92 21.45
C LYS A 4 7.18 11.61 20.61
N SER A 5 6.88 12.88 20.90
CA SER A 5 5.95 13.67 20.11
C SER A 5 6.45 13.88 18.69
N LYS A 6 7.74 14.15 18.56
CA LYS A 6 8.38 14.32 17.25
C LYS A 6 8.29 13.03 16.43
N ASN A 7 8.48 11.87 17.09
CA ASN A 7 8.39 10.59 16.42
C ASN A 7 6.99 10.32 15.87
N ILE A 8 5.93 10.66 16.62
CA ILE A 8 4.56 10.48 16.15
C ILE A 8 4.30 11.27 14.86
N TYR A 9 4.75 12.50 14.78
CA TYR A 9 4.60 13.32 13.59
C TYR A 9 5.36 12.73 12.40
N LEU A 10 6.55 12.19 12.63
CA LEU A 10 7.34 11.54 11.59
C LEU A 10 6.67 10.27 11.10
N LEU A 11 6.10 9.46 12.00
CA LEU A 11 5.39 8.25 11.64
C LEU A 11 4.15 8.57 10.80
N HIS A 12 3.43 9.61 11.19
CA HIS A 12 2.25 10.05 10.45
C HIS A 12 2.64 10.50 9.03
N ASP A 13 3.73 11.25 8.90
CA ASP A 13 4.25 11.69 7.62
C ASP A 13 4.64 10.50 6.71
N ASP A 14 5.31 9.50 7.28
CA ASP A 14 5.62 8.26 6.57
C ASP A 14 4.36 7.58 6.03
N SER A 15 3.33 7.52 6.87
CA SER A 15 2.05 6.90 6.52
C SER A 15 1.40 7.61 5.33
N LEU A 16 1.44 8.93 5.29
CA LEU A 16 0.92 9.70 4.16
C LEU A 16 1.70 9.42 2.86
N LYS A 17 3.01 9.28 2.97
CA LYS A 17 3.85 8.93 1.83
C LYS A 17 3.50 7.55 1.28
N TRP A 18 3.27 6.59 2.16
CA TRP A 18 2.87 5.23 1.76
C TRP A 18 1.54 5.25 1.03
N ILE A 19 0.57 6.01 1.52
CA ILE A 19 -0.75 6.13 0.89
C ILE A 19 -0.60 6.69 -0.53
N ASN A 20 0.17 7.76 -0.68
CA ASN A 20 0.41 8.37 -1.98
C ASN A 20 1.07 7.39 -2.96
N GLU A 21 2.04 6.63 -2.49
CA GLU A 21 2.73 5.64 -3.31
C GLU A 21 1.80 4.51 -3.74
N LEU A 22 0.95 4.02 -2.82
CA LEU A 22 -0.01 2.96 -3.14
C LEU A 22 -1.09 3.45 -4.11
N GLU A 23 -1.52 4.69 -4.00
CA GLU A 23 -2.46 5.28 -4.96
C GLU A 23 -1.86 5.33 -6.36
N PHE A 24 -0.60 5.71 -6.47
CA PHE A 24 0.13 5.73 -7.72
C PHE A 24 0.23 4.32 -8.32
N ILE A 25 0.59 3.34 -7.50
CA ILE A 25 0.70 1.94 -7.94
C ILE A 25 -0.67 1.43 -8.40
N SER A 26 -1.74 1.78 -7.68
CA SER A 26 -3.10 1.40 -8.06
C SER A 26 -3.48 1.97 -9.43
N ASP A 27 -3.13 3.21 -9.71
CA ASP A 27 -3.38 3.84 -11.00
C ASP A 27 -2.60 3.13 -12.12
N GLU A 28 -1.36 2.76 -11.88
CA GLU A 28 -0.57 2.00 -12.83
C GLU A 28 -1.17 0.62 -13.10
N GLN A 29 -1.65 -0.05 -12.06
CA GLN A 29 -2.30 -1.36 -12.18
C GLN A 29 -3.58 -1.26 -13.01
N ALA A 30 -4.39 -0.23 -12.80
CA ALA A 30 -5.59 0.02 -13.59
C ALA A 30 -5.27 0.24 -15.06
N PHE A 31 -4.20 0.97 -15.34
CA PHE A 31 -3.73 1.18 -16.71
C PHE A 31 -3.33 -0.14 -17.37
N LEU A 32 -2.56 -0.97 -16.67
CA LEU A 32 -2.14 -2.28 -17.17
C LEU A 32 -3.34 -3.20 -17.41
N GLU A 33 -4.30 -3.18 -16.50
CA GLU A 33 -5.51 -3.98 -16.62
C GLU A 33 -6.31 -3.58 -17.86
N ASN A 34 -6.46 -2.29 -18.10
CA ASN A 34 -7.13 -1.77 -19.29
C ASN A 34 -6.40 -2.15 -20.57
N LEU A 35 -5.08 -2.08 -20.55
CA LEU A 35 -4.25 -2.47 -21.68
C LEU A 35 -4.41 -3.94 -22.01
N LEU A 36 -4.37 -4.80 -21.00
CA LEU A 36 -4.57 -6.24 -21.17
C LEU A 36 -5.97 -6.55 -21.70
N SER A 37 -7.00 -5.86 -21.18
CA SER A 37 -8.37 -6.04 -21.63
C SER A 37 -8.55 -5.61 -23.09
N SER A 38 -7.94 -4.51 -23.49
CA SER A 38 -8.02 -3.98 -24.85
C SER A 38 -7.38 -4.90 -25.87
N HIS A 39 -6.36 -5.65 -25.46
CA HIS A 39 -5.60 -6.53 -26.34
C HIS A 39 -5.85 -8.02 -26.05
N PHE A 40 -6.93 -8.32 -25.32
CA PHE A 40 -7.20 -9.67 -24.85
C PHE A 40 -7.26 -10.69 -25.99
N LEU A 41 -7.94 -10.36 -27.09
CA LEU A 41 -8.08 -11.27 -28.22
C LEU A 41 -6.73 -11.58 -28.87
N GLU A 42 -5.87 -10.58 -28.98
CA GLU A 42 -4.53 -10.75 -29.54
C GLU A 42 -3.64 -11.58 -28.62
N LEU A 43 -3.70 -11.28 -27.30
CA LEU A 43 -2.91 -11.96 -26.30
C LEU A 43 -3.40 -13.38 -26.03
N SER A 44 -4.66 -13.67 -26.33
CA SER A 44 -5.27 -15.00 -26.16
C SER A 44 -5.07 -15.94 -27.34
N SER A 45 -4.30 -15.52 -28.35
CA SER A 45 -3.93 -16.42 -29.43
C SER A 45 -3.07 -17.55 -28.88
N SER A 46 -3.09 -18.70 -29.58
CA SER A 46 -2.63 -20.00 -29.07
C SER A 46 -1.32 -20.02 -28.31
N ASP A 47 -0.31 -19.23 -28.74
CA ASP A 47 1.02 -19.28 -28.15
C ASP A 47 1.15 -18.43 -26.87
N HIS A 48 0.20 -17.51 -26.63
CA HIS A 48 0.29 -16.57 -25.52
C HIS A 48 -0.80 -16.74 -24.47
N TYR A 49 -1.74 -17.67 -24.70
CA TYR A 49 -2.91 -17.83 -23.83
C TYR A 49 -2.53 -18.12 -22.37
N GLU A 50 -1.66 -19.11 -22.15
CA GLU A 50 -1.26 -19.49 -20.80
C GLU A 50 -0.47 -18.39 -20.09
N ALA A 51 0.45 -17.75 -20.79
CA ALA A 51 1.25 -16.67 -20.25
C ALA A 51 0.36 -15.49 -19.86
N THR A 52 -0.61 -15.15 -20.72
CA THR A 52 -1.56 -14.06 -20.47
C THR A 52 -2.43 -14.35 -19.25
N ARG A 53 -2.94 -15.59 -19.14
CA ARG A 53 -3.75 -16.01 -18.00
C ARG A 53 -3.00 -15.87 -16.68
N LYS A 54 -1.75 -16.34 -16.65
CA LYS A 54 -0.89 -16.25 -15.45
C LYS A 54 -0.63 -14.82 -15.08
N LEU A 55 -0.39 -13.96 -16.06
CA LEU A 55 -0.13 -12.54 -15.83
C LEU A 55 -1.35 -11.85 -15.22
N ILE A 56 -2.54 -12.10 -15.77
CA ILE A 56 -3.79 -11.53 -15.27
C ILE A 56 -4.05 -11.97 -13.83
N LYS A 57 -3.85 -13.27 -13.57
CA LYS A 57 -4.02 -13.81 -12.22
C LYS A 57 -3.07 -13.15 -11.23
N LYS A 58 -1.81 -13.01 -11.59
CA LYS A 58 -0.80 -12.38 -10.75
C LYS A 58 -1.12 -10.91 -10.50
N LEU A 59 -1.57 -10.20 -11.53
CA LEU A 59 -1.96 -8.80 -11.40
C LEU A 59 -3.09 -8.63 -10.39
N LYS A 60 -4.10 -9.50 -10.44
CA LYS A 60 -5.22 -9.47 -9.49
C LYS A 60 -4.78 -9.75 -8.06
N GLU A 61 -3.83 -10.66 -7.87
CA GLU A 61 -3.28 -10.97 -6.56
C GLU A 61 -2.53 -9.76 -5.98
N VAL A 62 -1.74 -9.09 -6.81
CA VAL A 62 -0.99 -7.90 -6.41
C VAL A 62 -1.94 -6.75 -6.09
N GLU A 63 -2.99 -6.56 -6.88
CA GLU A 63 -4.02 -5.56 -6.63
C GLU A 63 -4.70 -5.77 -5.28
N LYS A 64 -5.04 -7.03 -4.97
CA LYS A 64 -5.66 -7.38 -3.69
C LYS A 64 -4.71 -7.09 -2.53
N SER A 65 -3.45 -7.48 -2.65
CA SER A 65 -2.43 -7.22 -1.62
C SER A 65 -2.27 -5.71 -1.40
N GLY A 66 -2.30 -4.92 -2.48
CA GLY A 66 -2.22 -3.47 -2.40
C GLY A 66 -3.41 -2.87 -1.66
N ARG A 67 -4.63 -3.34 -1.93
CA ARG A 67 -5.83 -2.87 -1.23
C ARG A 67 -5.78 -3.20 0.25
N ASP A 68 -5.39 -4.43 0.59
CA ASP A 68 -5.28 -4.86 1.98
C ASP A 68 -4.25 -4.01 2.72
N MET A 69 -3.13 -3.73 2.08
CA MET A 69 -2.09 -2.87 2.65
C MET A 69 -2.58 -1.43 2.83
N MET A 70 -3.31 -0.89 1.85
CA MET A 70 -3.90 0.45 1.95
C MET A 70 -4.84 0.54 3.14
N ASP A 71 -5.71 -0.44 3.34
CA ASP A 71 -6.64 -0.48 4.47
C ASP A 71 -5.88 -0.49 5.79
N THR A 72 -4.82 -1.28 5.89
CA THR A 72 -3.98 -1.35 7.09
C THR A 72 -3.31 -0.01 7.38
N ILE A 73 -2.77 0.63 6.36
CA ILE A 73 -2.06 1.91 6.50
C ILE A 73 -3.06 3.02 6.86
N GLU A 74 -4.23 3.04 6.25
CA GLU A 74 -5.25 4.04 6.57
C GLU A 74 -5.72 3.93 8.00
N LEU A 75 -5.90 2.71 8.50
CA LEU A 75 -6.26 2.50 9.89
C LEU A 75 -5.17 2.99 10.84
N HIS A 76 -3.92 2.67 10.53
CA HIS A 76 -2.76 3.10 11.28
C HIS A 76 -2.64 4.64 11.29
N ASN A 77 -2.81 5.25 10.12
CA ASN A 77 -2.78 6.70 9.96
C ASN A 77 -3.89 7.38 10.78
N LYS A 78 -5.09 6.81 10.75
CA LYS A 78 -6.24 7.33 11.50
C LYS A 78 -5.98 7.26 13.00
N HIS A 79 -5.36 6.18 13.47
CA HIS A 79 -5.00 6.02 14.88
C HIS A 79 -4.00 7.10 15.31
N MET A 80 -2.96 7.33 14.51
CA MET A 80 -1.98 8.37 14.79
C MET A 80 -2.59 9.78 14.77
N ALA A 81 -3.45 10.05 13.80
CA ALA A 81 -4.12 11.34 13.69
C ALA A 81 -5.00 11.61 14.92
N THR A 82 -5.70 10.60 15.41
CA THR A 82 -6.51 10.69 16.63
C THR A 82 -5.64 11.03 17.84
N MET A 83 -4.50 10.38 17.96
CA MET A 83 -3.55 10.66 19.05
C MET A 83 -3.04 12.09 19.00
N ILE A 84 -2.73 12.58 17.82
CA ILE A 84 -2.25 13.96 17.62
C ILE A 84 -3.35 14.97 17.97
N GLU A 85 -4.57 14.75 17.49
CA GLU A 85 -5.71 15.64 17.74
C GLU A 85 -6.07 15.74 19.22
N SER A 86 -5.98 14.62 19.93
CA SER A 86 -6.30 14.57 21.35
C SER A 86 -5.16 15.07 22.23
N LEU A 87 -4.07 15.50 21.63
CA LEU A 87 -2.84 15.91 22.31
C LEU A 87 -2.24 14.82 23.20
N GLN A 88 -2.61 13.59 22.95
CA GLN A 88 -2.02 12.42 23.60
C GLN A 88 -0.76 12.04 22.84
N LEU A 89 0.27 12.84 22.99
CA LEU A 89 1.52 12.67 22.27
C LEU A 89 2.42 11.63 22.90
N GLU A 90 1.85 10.73 23.69
CA GLU A 90 2.63 9.67 24.30
C GLU A 90 3.03 8.64 23.24
N TYR A 91 4.32 8.41 23.17
CA TYR A 91 4.87 7.42 22.27
C TYR A 91 4.55 6.02 22.81
N ASP A 92 3.87 5.22 21.99
CA ASP A 92 3.49 3.87 22.34
C ASP A 92 4.41 2.89 21.58
N GLN A 93 5.07 2.00 22.34
CA GLN A 93 5.92 0.97 21.74
C GLN A 93 5.16 0.08 20.77
N ARG A 94 3.87 -0.14 21.04
CA ARG A 94 3.03 -0.90 20.12
C ARG A 94 2.87 -0.16 18.80
N LEU A 95 2.67 1.14 18.84
CA LEU A 95 2.55 1.96 17.64
C LEU A 95 3.83 1.91 16.82
N GLU A 96 4.98 1.98 17.47
CA GLU A 96 6.27 1.86 16.81
C GLU A 96 6.43 0.49 16.16
N ALA A 97 6.09 -0.59 16.88
CA ALA A 97 6.19 -1.94 16.35
C ALA A 97 5.27 -2.13 15.16
N ASP A 98 4.04 -1.63 15.22
CA ASP A 98 3.09 -1.70 14.12
C ASP A 98 3.61 -0.93 12.91
N HIS A 99 4.19 0.23 13.15
CA HIS A 99 4.76 1.06 12.08
C HIS A 99 5.92 0.35 11.38
N GLU A 100 6.82 -0.25 12.15
CA GLU A 100 7.96 -1.00 11.60
C GLU A 100 7.50 -2.20 10.78
N LYS A 101 6.47 -2.89 11.24
CA LYS A 101 5.89 -4.01 10.51
C LYS A 101 5.32 -3.54 9.18
N ILE A 102 4.56 -2.45 9.18
CA ILE A 102 3.98 -1.89 7.97
C ILE A 102 5.09 -1.45 7.02
N GLN A 103 6.14 -0.82 7.54
CA GLN A 103 7.28 -0.42 6.72
C GLN A 103 7.91 -1.61 6.01
N THR A 104 8.11 -2.71 6.73
CA THR A 104 8.67 -3.93 6.17
C THR A 104 7.76 -4.50 5.08
N ASP A 105 6.47 -4.58 5.35
CA ASP A 105 5.49 -5.11 4.41
C ASP A 105 5.38 -4.22 3.16
N PHE A 106 5.40 -2.91 3.35
CA PHE A 106 5.38 -1.94 2.26
C PHE A 106 6.61 -2.08 1.37
N ASP A 107 7.79 -2.15 1.97
CA ASP A 107 9.04 -2.30 1.24
C ASP A 107 9.05 -3.58 0.41
N SER A 108 8.50 -4.66 0.96
CA SER A 108 8.37 -5.93 0.24
C SER A 108 7.38 -5.84 -0.92
N TYR A 109 6.32 -5.05 -0.75
CA TYR A 109 5.29 -4.89 -1.78
C TYR A 109 5.80 -4.08 -2.98
N VAL A 110 6.54 -2.99 -2.72
CA VAL A 110 7.00 -2.09 -3.80
C VAL A 110 8.22 -2.65 -4.55
N VAL A 111 8.96 -3.58 -3.97
CA VAL A 111 10.11 -4.21 -4.62
C VAL A 111 9.66 -5.39 -5.45
#